data_2f11201892869a405f494e43152d4e97
#
_entry.id   2f11201892869a405f494e43152d4e97
#
_cell.length_a   1.000
_cell.length_b   1.000
_cell.length_c   1.000
_cell.angle_alpha   90.00
_cell.angle_beta   90.00
_cell.angle_gamma   90.00
#
_symmetry.space_group_name_H-M   'P 1'
#
loop_
_entity.id
_entity.type
_entity.pdbx_description
1 polymer ?
#
loop_
_entity_poly.entity_id
_entity_poly.type
_entity_poly.pdbx_seq_one_letter_code
_entity_poly.pdbx_strand_id
1 'polypeptide(L)'
;MSLDLSQTDAQIYIYLAREGPAKAKNIINGLTINKRQVYRSLKRLRNKGITTANDEHPFEFSAVPFEEVLDLLMEIKKERAQALKESRKEVLSSWRKIVEENSEKS
;
A
#
# COMPACT_ATOMS: atom_id res chain seq x y z
N MET A 1 0.55 -4.08 -14.59
CA MET A 1 -0.59 -4.47 -13.75
C MET A 1 -1.03 -3.29 -12.90
N SER A 2 -2.27 -2.92 -13.04
CA SER A 2 -2.81 -1.80 -12.27
C SER A 2 -3.44 -2.30 -10.98
N LEU A 3 -3.05 -1.72 -9.87
CA LEU A 3 -3.66 -1.97 -8.57
C LEU A 3 -4.90 -1.10 -8.34
N ASP A 4 -5.29 -0.35 -9.36
CA ASP A 4 -6.37 0.66 -9.28
C ASP A 4 -6.14 1.66 -8.15
N LEU A 5 -4.88 1.95 -7.89
CA LEU A 5 -4.48 2.94 -6.91
C LEU A 5 -4.11 4.24 -7.60
N SER A 6 -4.58 5.35 -7.05
CA SER A 6 -4.11 6.66 -7.49
C SER A 6 -2.68 6.88 -7.04
N GLN A 7 -2.03 7.90 -7.59
CA GLN A 7 -0.69 8.27 -7.15
C GLN A 7 -0.67 8.59 -5.65
N THR A 8 -1.69 9.28 -5.15
CA THR A 8 -1.83 9.59 -3.73
C THR A 8 -1.97 8.33 -2.89
N ASP A 9 -2.79 7.37 -3.34
CA ASP A 9 -2.97 6.10 -2.65
C ASP A 9 -1.63 5.36 -2.52
N ALA A 10 -0.87 5.30 -3.60
CA ALA A 10 0.43 4.65 -3.61
C ALA A 10 1.42 5.34 -2.67
N GLN A 11 1.44 6.67 -2.67
CA GLN A 11 2.32 7.43 -1.79
C GLN A 11 2.01 7.18 -0.31
N ILE A 12 0.73 7.13 0.04
CA ILE A 12 0.31 6.87 1.42
C ILE A 12 0.67 5.45 1.83
N TYR A 13 0.42 4.48 0.96
CA TYR A 13 0.79 3.09 1.25
C TYR A 13 2.30 2.95 1.48
N ILE A 14 3.10 3.52 0.60
CA ILE A 14 4.56 3.46 0.71
C ILE A 14 5.03 4.14 2.00
N TYR A 15 4.44 5.28 2.33
CA TYR A 15 4.76 6.00 3.57
C TYR A 15 4.52 5.10 4.79
N LEU A 16 3.35 4.47 4.86
CA LEU A 16 3.01 3.57 5.98
C LEU A 16 3.91 2.33 6.02
N ALA A 17 4.25 1.80 4.86
CA ALA A 17 5.13 0.63 4.78
C ALA A 17 6.55 0.94 5.27
N ARG A 18 7.01 2.16 5.03
CA ARG A 18 8.37 2.59 5.41
C ARG A 18 8.44 3.09 6.85
N GLU A 19 7.48 3.90 7.25
CA GLU A 19 7.51 4.57 8.56
C GLU A 19 6.83 3.77 9.66
N GLY A 20 6.04 2.76 9.29
CA GLY A 20 5.24 2.00 10.23
C GLY A 20 3.91 2.68 10.53
N PRO A 21 3.17 2.18 11.52
CA PRO A 21 1.85 2.73 11.84
C PRO A 21 1.91 4.23 12.11
N ALA A 22 0.96 4.96 11.56
CA ALA A 22 0.93 6.42 11.66
C ALA A 22 -0.50 6.94 11.70
N LYS A 23 -0.66 8.09 12.34
CA LYS A 23 -1.93 8.82 12.35
C LYS A 23 -2.06 9.65 11.08
N ALA A 24 -3.30 9.94 10.67
CA ALA A 24 -3.55 10.75 9.49
C ALA A 24 -2.79 12.08 9.52
N LYS A 25 -2.71 12.71 10.68
CA LYS A 25 -1.97 13.96 10.88
C LYS A 25 -0.50 13.82 10.43
N ASN A 26 0.14 12.74 10.80
CA ASN A 26 1.53 12.49 10.44
C ASN A 26 1.70 12.24 8.94
N ILE A 27 0.73 11.57 8.34
CA ILE A 27 0.72 11.34 6.90
C ILE A 27 0.59 12.65 6.14
N ILE A 28 -0.34 13.51 6.58
CA ILE A 28 -0.55 14.84 6.00
C ILE A 28 0.74 15.65 6.04
N ASN A 29 1.38 15.69 7.20
CA ASN A 29 2.60 16.46 7.38
C ASN A 29 3.79 15.85 6.63
N GLY A 30 3.91 14.55 6.64
CA GLY A 30 5.03 13.85 6.03
C GLY A 30 5.02 13.89 4.50
N LEU A 31 3.84 13.82 3.89
CA LEU A 31 3.69 13.81 2.43
C LEU A 31 3.29 15.16 1.85
N THR A 32 2.96 16.13 2.70
CA THR A 32 2.50 17.45 2.27
C THR A 32 1.30 17.35 1.32
N ILE A 33 0.35 16.50 1.68
CA ILE A 33 -0.90 16.28 0.93
C ILE A 33 -2.04 16.83 1.78
N ASN A 34 -3.06 17.42 1.17
CA ASN A 34 -4.13 18.01 1.94
C ASN A 34 -4.96 16.95 2.66
N LYS A 35 -5.57 17.36 3.76
CA LYS A 35 -6.33 16.50 4.67
C LYS A 35 -7.42 15.70 3.95
N ARG A 36 -8.17 16.36 3.06
CA ARG A 36 -9.27 15.73 2.34
C ARG A 36 -8.80 14.58 1.48
N GLN A 37 -7.69 14.79 0.75
CA GLN A 37 -7.11 13.76 -0.09
C GLN A 37 -6.59 12.57 0.71
N VAL A 38 -5.95 12.85 1.84
CA VAL A 38 -5.42 11.81 2.72
C VAL A 38 -6.55 10.93 3.26
N TYR A 39 -7.61 11.54 3.80
CA TYR A 39 -8.74 10.77 4.33
C TYR A 39 -9.46 9.98 3.26
N ARG A 40 -9.62 10.55 2.08
CA ARG A 40 -10.24 9.86 0.94
C ARG A 40 -9.42 8.64 0.53
N SER A 41 -8.12 8.80 0.41
CA SER A 41 -7.22 7.70 0.07
C SER A 41 -7.19 6.62 1.13
N LEU A 42 -7.12 7.00 2.40
CA LEU A 42 -7.13 6.03 3.50
C LEU A 42 -8.42 5.20 3.50
N LYS A 43 -9.55 5.83 3.22
CA LYS A 43 -10.82 5.12 3.13
C LYS A 43 -10.80 4.10 1.98
N ARG A 44 -10.31 4.51 0.81
CA ARG A 44 -10.19 3.59 -0.32
C ARG A 44 -9.26 2.43 -0.02
N LEU A 45 -8.11 2.72 0.56
CA LEU A 45 -7.12 1.69 0.89
C LEU A 45 -7.66 0.70 1.91
N ARG A 46 -8.40 1.18 2.91
CA ARG A 46 -9.04 0.30 3.89
C ARG A 46 -10.10 -0.58 3.22
N ASN A 47 -10.93 0.01 2.36
CA ASN A 47 -11.98 -0.74 1.67
C ASN A 47 -11.39 -1.84 0.77
N LYS A 48 -10.21 -1.62 0.24
CA LYS A 48 -9.51 -2.62 -0.58
C LYS A 48 -8.71 -3.63 0.25
N GLY A 49 -8.62 -3.45 1.56
CA GLY A 49 -7.85 -4.32 2.43
C GLY A 49 -6.35 -4.12 2.35
N ILE A 50 -5.90 -2.97 1.84
CA ILE A 50 -4.48 -2.66 1.65
C ILE A 50 -3.90 -1.97 2.89
N THR A 51 -4.74 -1.27 3.65
CA THR A 51 -4.37 -0.71 4.94
C THR A 51 -5.38 -1.12 6.00
N THR A 52 -4.95 -1.06 7.24
CA THR A 52 -5.80 -1.31 8.40
C THR A 52 -5.77 -0.08 9.32
N ALA A 53 -6.74 0.00 10.22
CA ALA A 53 -6.77 1.04 11.23
C ALA A 53 -7.13 0.40 12.57
N ASN A 54 -6.55 0.92 13.66
CA ASN A 54 -6.92 0.46 14.98
C ASN A 54 -8.30 1.03 15.37
N ASP A 55 -8.87 0.53 16.47
CA ASP A 55 -10.21 0.94 16.94
C ASP A 55 -10.17 2.14 17.88
N GLU A 56 -9.00 2.65 18.21
CA GLU A 56 -8.83 3.76 19.14
C GLU A 56 -8.72 5.10 18.40
N HIS A 57 -9.29 6.15 18.98
CA HIS A 57 -9.12 7.52 18.47
C HIS A 57 -7.94 8.20 19.15
N PRO A 58 -7.14 8.96 18.42
CA PRO A 58 -7.15 9.08 16.95
C PRO A 58 -6.68 7.78 16.27
N PHE A 59 -7.29 7.46 15.14
CA PHE A 59 -6.94 6.23 14.43
C PHE A 59 -5.49 6.22 13.98
N GLU A 60 -4.85 5.08 14.18
CA GLU A 60 -3.53 4.79 13.66
C GLU A 60 -3.66 3.81 12.51
N PHE A 61 -3.10 4.16 11.36
CA PHE A 61 -3.20 3.39 10.13
C PHE A 61 -1.93 2.59 9.91
N SER A 62 -2.06 1.38 9.41
CA SER A 62 -0.94 0.50 9.13
C SER A 62 -1.05 -0.06 7.72
N ALA A 63 0.08 -0.22 7.05
CA ALA A 63 0.12 -0.88 5.75
C ALA A 63 0.07 -2.39 5.92
N VAL A 64 -0.77 -3.05 5.14
CA VAL A 64 -0.73 -4.51 5.03
C VAL A 64 0.54 -4.87 4.27
N PRO A 65 1.29 -5.91 4.68
CA PRO A 65 2.50 -6.30 3.96
C PRO A 65 2.22 -6.52 2.47
N PHE A 66 3.16 -6.10 1.63
CA PHE A 66 2.95 -6.11 0.18
C PHE A 66 2.64 -7.51 -0.35
N GLU A 67 3.22 -8.53 0.24
CA GLU A 67 2.94 -9.92 -0.15
C GLU A 67 1.47 -10.29 0.08
N GLU A 68 0.88 -9.83 1.19
CA GLU A 68 -0.53 -10.04 1.46
C GLU A 68 -1.43 -9.24 0.52
N VAL A 69 -1.00 -8.04 0.16
CA VAL A 69 -1.72 -7.22 -0.82
C VAL A 69 -1.78 -7.96 -2.16
N LEU A 70 -0.68 -8.54 -2.59
CA LEU A 70 -0.64 -9.32 -3.81
C LEU A 70 -1.56 -10.54 -3.74
N ASP A 71 -1.62 -11.22 -2.59
CA ASP A 71 -2.51 -12.36 -2.41
C ASP A 71 -3.98 -11.95 -2.51
N LEU A 72 -4.35 -10.80 -1.94
CA LEU A 72 -5.69 -10.26 -2.07
C LEU A 72 -6.06 -10.00 -3.52
N LEU A 73 -5.13 -9.41 -4.27
CA LEU A 73 -5.35 -9.13 -5.69
C LEU A 73 -5.49 -10.41 -6.50
N MET A 74 -4.71 -11.43 -6.16
CA MET A 74 -4.77 -12.71 -6.83
C MET A 74 -6.08 -13.44 -6.52
N GLU A 75 -6.62 -13.33 -5.32
CA GLU A 75 -7.93 -13.89 -4.99
C GLU A 75 -9.06 -13.23 -5.77
N ILE A 76 -9.02 -11.91 -5.90
CA ILE A 76 -10.00 -11.16 -6.68
C ILE A 76 -9.96 -11.60 -8.15
N LYS A 77 -8.79 -11.98 -8.65
CA LYS A 77 -8.57 -12.38 -10.05
C LYS A 77 -8.39 -13.88 -10.22
N LYS A 78 -8.88 -14.67 -9.30
CA LYS A 78 -8.63 -16.12 -9.24
C LYS A 78 -9.05 -16.87 -10.51
N GLU A 79 -10.08 -16.41 -11.19
CA GLU A 79 -10.53 -16.99 -12.46
C GLU A 79 -9.58 -16.72 -13.64
N ARG A 80 -8.67 -15.76 -13.49
CA ARG A 80 -7.65 -15.44 -14.48
C ARG A 80 -6.28 -15.96 -14.05
N ALA A 81 -6.26 -16.77 -13.00
CA ALA A 81 -5.11 -16.95 -12.15
C ALA A 81 -4.01 -17.87 -12.67
N GLN A 82 -4.21 -18.64 -13.73
CA GLN A 82 -3.14 -19.52 -14.19
C GLN A 82 -1.97 -18.75 -14.81
N ALA A 83 -2.27 -17.63 -15.46
CA ALA A 83 -1.23 -16.75 -15.99
C ALA A 83 -0.60 -15.87 -14.90
N LEU A 84 -1.23 -15.76 -13.74
CA LEU A 84 -0.81 -14.83 -12.68
C LEU A 84 0.19 -15.43 -11.70
N LYS A 85 0.33 -16.75 -11.63
CA LYS A 85 1.33 -17.36 -10.74
C LYS A 85 2.76 -16.98 -11.11
N GLU A 86 3.04 -16.88 -12.40
CA GLU A 86 4.35 -16.42 -12.86
C GLU A 86 4.51 -14.91 -12.68
N SER A 87 3.43 -14.16 -12.91
CA SER A 87 3.42 -12.70 -12.70
C SER A 87 3.69 -12.33 -11.26
N ARG A 88 3.22 -13.13 -10.30
CA ARG A 88 3.47 -12.85 -8.88
C ARG A 88 4.97 -12.82 -8.57
N LYS A 89 5.70 -13.81 -9.07
CA LYS A 89 7.15 -13.87 -8.87
C LYS A 89 7.85 -12.67 -9.48
N GLU A 90 7.44 -12.27 -10.66
CA GLU A 90 8.01 -11.11 -11.34
C GLU A 90 7.73 -9.81 -10.58
N VAL A 91 6.51 -9.63 -10.10
CA VAL A 91 6.14 -8.44 -9.36
C VAL A 91 6.90 -8.36 -8.04
N LEU A 92 7.00 -9.47 -7.30
CA LEU A 92 7.76 -9.50 -6.06
C LEU A 92 9.24 -9.25 -6.30
N SER A 93 9.78 -9.83 -7.33
CA SER A 93 11.19 -9.64 -7.73
C SER A 93 11.47 -8.18 -8.04
N SER A 94 10.59 -7.55 -8.81
CA SER A 94 10.70 -6.14 -9.16
C SER A 94 10.61 -5.24 -7.93
N TRP A 95 9.68 -5.56 -7.02
CA TRP A 95 9.53 -4.82 -5.77
C TRP A 95 10.77 -4.89 -4.91
N ARG A 96 11.32 -6.09 -4.74
CA ARG A 96 12.55 -6.30 -3.97
C ARG A 96 13.71 -5.52 -4.57
N LYS A 97 13.82 -5.51 -5.88
CA LYS A 97 14.84 -4.77 -6.60
C LYS A 97 14.75 -3.27 -6.34
N ILE A 98 13.54 -2.72 -6.40
CA ILE A 98 13.30 -1.30 -6.12
C ILE A 98 13.72 -0.96 -4.69
N VAL A 99 13.35 -1.81 -3.74
CA VAL A 99 13.71 -1.60 -2.33
C VAL A 99 15.22 -1.67 -2.13
N GLU A 100 15.89 -2.64 -2.74
CA GLU A 100 17.34 -2.78 -2.66
C GLU A 100 18.07 -1.59 -3.27
N GLU A 101 17.63 -1.14 -4.46
CA GLU A 101 18.22 0.01 -5.12
C GLU A 101 18.08 1.27 -4.28
N ASN A 102 16.93 1.48 -3.66
CA ASN A 102 16.72 2.61 -2.79
C ASN A 102 17.57 2.54 -1.52
N SER A 103 17.80 1.33 -1.01
CA SER A 103 18.68 1.13 0.15
C SER A 103 20.14 1.43 -0.19
N GLU A 104 20.58 1.06 -1.37
CA GLU A 104 21.95 1.31 -1.81
C GLU A 104 22.23 2.78 -2.07
N LYS A 105 21.22 3.55 -2.43
CA LYS A 105 21.36 4.96 -2.73
C LYS A 105 21.27 5.87 -1.51
N SER A 106 20.95 5.34 -0.36
CA SER A 106 20.83 6.14 0.87
C SER A 106 22.11 6.24 1.65
#